data_9c819c0995eb72c4115684c2fa84877a
#
_entry.id   9c819c0995eb72c4115684c2fa84877a
#
_cell.length_a   1.000
_cell.length_b   1.000
_cell.length_c   1.000
_cell.angle_alpha   90.00
_cell.angle_beta   90.00
_cell.angle_gamma   90.00
#
_symmetry.space_group_name_H-M   'P 1'
#
loop_
_entity.id
_entity.type
_entity.pdbx_description
1 polymer ?
#
loop_
_entity_poly.entity_id
_entity_poly.type
_entity_poly.pdbx_seq_one_letter_code
_entity_poly.pdbx_strand_id
1 'polypeptide(L)'
;MNVLVACEESQEVCKAFRAKGHNAFSCDLLDCSVGHLEWHIIGDALKILSPELRQDNTRSIWFVTSDGTFHSLPRWDLIIAHPPCTYLTITGNRWFNVDKYGERAIERIKERELAAEFFMQFVYADCDKIAIENPIGYISTYYRKPDCIVNPYQFGDPHKKATCLWLKNLPPLQPTNIVEPEVVYYKNGKSDSPWHMNTMHLPKEERSRLRSKTFPGIAKAMADQCGGEA
;
A
#
# COMPACT_ATOMS: atom_id res chain seq x y z
N MET A 1 6.03 -3.29 -18.59
CA MET A 1 6.91 -3.02 -17.42
C MET A 1 6.84 -4.17 -16.44
N ASN A 2 7.93 -4.39 -15.67
CA ASN A 2 7.92 -5.24 -14.48
C ASN A 2 7.47 -4.40 -13.28
N VAL A 3 6.37 -4.75 -12.64
CA VAL A 3 5.76 -3.99 -11.55
C VAL A 3 5.70 -4.84 -10.28
N LEU A 4 6.25 -4.33 -9.18
CA LEU A 4 6.07 -4.90 -7.85
C LEU A 4 4.96 -4.13 -7.12
N VAL A 5 3.98 -4.85 -6.61
CA VAL A 5 3.01 -4.32 -5.65
C VAL A 5 3.30 -4.94 -4.28
N ALA A 6 4.05 -4.22 -3.45
CA ALA A 6 4.54 -4.70 -2.17
C ALA A 6 3.52 -4.45 -1.05
N CYS A 7 3.41 -5.41 -0.13
CA CYS A 7 2.47 -5.44 0.98
C CYS A 7 1.01 -5.42 0.49
N GLU A 8 0.71 -6.23 -0.53
CA GLU A 8 -0.63 -6.36 -1.11
C GLU A 8 -1.06 -7.83 -1.21
N GLU A 9 -1.86 -8.31 -0.26
CA GLU A 9 -2.48 -9.64 -0.32
C GLU A 9 -3.73 -9.64 -1.22
N SER A 10 -4.37 -8.48 -1.41
CA SER A 10 -5.65 -8.34 -2.11
C SER A 10 -5.54 -8.38 -3.63
N GLN A 11 -4.37 -8.18 -4.18
CA GLN A 11 -4.08 -8.12 -5.62
C GLN A 11 -4.91 -7.09 -6.43
N GLU A 12 -5.55 -6.11 -5.79
CA GLU A 12 -6.38 -5.14 -6.49
C GLU A 12 -5.56 -4.26 -7.44
N VAL A 13 -4.41 -3.77 -6.96
CA VAL A 13 -3.49 -2.99 -7.79
C VAL A 13 -2.78 -3.89 -8.79
N CYS A 14 -2.29 -5.06 -8.35
CA CYS A 14 -1.64 -6.03 -9.23
C CYS A 14 -2.53 -6.40 -10.41
N LYS A 15 -3.82 -6.74 -10.19
CA LYS A 15 -4.80 -7.03 -11.25
C LYS A 15 -4.98 -5.87 -12.22
N ALA A 16 -5.05 -4.64 -11.70
CA ALA A 16 -5.22 -3.46 -12.55
C ALA A 16 -4.05 -3.28 -13.53
N PHE A 17 -2.81 -3.48 -13.05
CA PHE A 17 -1.62 -3.46 -13.91
C PHE A 17 -1.58 -4.63 -14.89
N ARG A 18 -1.96 -5.83 -14.47
CA ARG A 18 -2.08 -7.02 -15.34
C ARG A 18 -3.10 -6.79 -16.46
N ALA A 19 -4.23 -6.19 -16.17
CA ALA A 19 -5.26 -5.85 -17.16
C ALA A 19 -4.75 -4.85 -18.23
N LYS A 20 -3.69 -4.11 -17.92
CA LYS A 20 -2.99 -3.20 -18.87
C LYS A 20 -1.83 -3.87 -19.61
N GLY A 21 -1.63 -5.17 -19.46
CA GLY A 21 -0.54 -5.91 -20.11
C GLY A 21 0.82 -5.81 -19.42
N HIS A 22 0.90 -5.25 -18.21
CA HIS A 22 2.15 -5.20 -17.46
C HIS A 22 2.45 -6.54 -16.78
N ASN A 23 3.73 -6.84 -16.60
CA ASN A 23 4.21 -7.99 -15.84
C ASN A 23 4.24 -7.63 -14.35
N ALA A 24 3.07 -7.63 -13.70
CA ALA A 24 2.90 -7.20 -12.32
C ALA A 24 2.83 -8.39 -11.35
N PHE A 25 3.45 -8.23 -10.18
CA PHE A 25 3.43 -9.21 -9.10
C PHE A 25 3.09 -8.53 -7.78
N SER A 26 2.21 -9.14 -7.00
CA SER A 26 1.95 -8.77 -5.61
C SER A 26 2.88 -9.52 -4.67
N CYS A 27 3.26 -8.92 -3.55
CA CYS A 27 4.05 -9.57 -2.51
C CYS A 27 3.49 -9.21 -1.14
N ASP A 28 3.23 -10.21 -0.30
CA ASP A 28 2.79 -10.05 1.09
C ASP A 28 3.29 -11.24 1.95
N LEU A 29 3.27 -11.08 3.26
CA LEU A 29 3.49 -12.19 4.20
C LEU A 29 2.29 -13.15 4.27
N LEU A 30 1.12 -12.70 3.83
CA LEU A 30 -0.12 -13.46 3.78
C LEU A 30 -0.37 -14.04 2.40
N ASP A 31 -1.15 -15.11 2.34
CA ASP A 31 -1.70 -15.65 1.10
C ASP A 31 -2.60 -14.63 0.41
N CYS A 32 -2.60 -14.62 -0.92
CA CYS A 32 -3.49 -13.76 -1.69
C CYS A 32 -4.97 -14.11 -1.50
N SER A 33 -5.80 -13.09 -1.37
CA SER A 33 -7.25 -13.27 -1.14
C SER A 33 -8.09 -13.44 -2.40
N VAL A 34 -7.51 -13.21 -3.58
CA VAL A 34 -8.22 -13.22 -4.87
C VAL A 34 -7.91 -14.45 -5.72
N GLY A 35 -6.85 -15.21 -5.38
CA GLY A 35 -6.58 -16.52 -5.94
C GLY A 35 -5.72 -16.54 -7.21
N HIS A 36 -5.09 -15.46 -7.61
CA HIS A 36 -4.07 -15.44 -8.67
C HIS A 36 -2.70 -15.81 -8.11
N LEU A 37 -2.51 -17.10 -7.82
CA LEU A 37 -1.29 -17.63 -7.20
C LEU A 37 -0.06 -17.39 -8.07
N GLU A 38 -0.23 -17.39 -9.40
CA GLU A 38 0.79 -17.15 -10.41
C GLU A 38 1.33 -15.71 -10.44
N TRP A 39 0.68 -14.79 -9.72
CA TRP A 39 1.10 -13.38 -9.60
C TRP A 39 1.46 -12.99 -8.18
N HIS A 40 1.35 -13.91 -7.22
CA HIS A 40 1.56 -13.63 -5.82
C HIS A 40 2.85 -14.23 -5.28
N ILE A 41 3.59 -13.45 -4.51
CA ILE A 41 4.83 -13.83 -3.84
C ILE A 41 4.56 -13.80 -2.34
N ILE A 42 4.62 -14.97 -1.67
CA ILE A 42 4.54 -15.04 -0.21
C ILE A 42 5.92 -14.78 0.35
N GLY A 43 6.09 -13.68 1.06
CA GLY A 43 7.36 -13.35 1.69
C GLY A 43 7.56 -11.88 2.04
N ASP A 44 8.74 -11.62 2.55
CA ASP A 44 9.17 -10.26 2.88
C ASP A 44 9.53 -9.50 1.59
N ALA A 45 8.75 -8.46 1.29
CA ALA A 45 8.94 -7.63 0.10
C ALA A 45 10.33 -6.97 0.04
N LEU A 46 10.97 -6.72 1.20
CA LEU A 46 12.29 -6.11 1.24
C LEU A 46 13.37 -6.98 0.56
N LYS A 47 13.19 -8.30 0.54
CA LYS A 47 14.13 -9.25 -0.07
C LYS A 47 14.15 -9.21 -1.59
N ILE A 48 13.13 -8.62 -2.20
CA ILE A 48 12.98 -8.56 -3.66
C ILE A 48 12.93 -7.13 -4.21
N LEU A 49 13.26 -6.12 -3.38
CA LEU A 49 13.25 -4.71 -3.82
C LEU A 49 14.33 -4.40 -4.85
N SER A 50 15.50 -5.03 -4.73
CA SER A 50 16.68 -4.69 -5.52
C SER A 50 17.31 -5.92 -6.15
N PRO A 51 17.88 -5.79 -7.36
CA PRO A 51 18.58 -6.90 -7.99
C PRO A 51 19.88 -7.24 -7.27
N GLU A 52 20.07 -8.54 -7.01
CA GLU A 52 21.30 -9.07 -6.40
C GLU A 52 22.35 -9.41 -7.46
N LEU A 53 23.65 -9.22 -7.10
CA LEU A 53 24.76 -9.63 -7.95
C LEU A 53 24.87 -11.16 -8.01
N ARG A 54 25.02 -11.68 -9.21
CA ARG A 54 25.14 -13.13 -9.51
C ARG A 54 26.59 -13.54 -9.71
N GLN A 55 26.82 -14.85 -9.70
CA GLN A 55 28.15 -15.44 -9.96
C GLN A 55 28.67 -15.14 -11.37
N ASP A 56 27.78 -14.91 -12.33
CA ASP A 56 28.12 -14.51 -13.70
C ASP A 56 28.30 -13.00 -13.89
N ASN A 57 28.36 -12.23 -12.78
CA ASN A 57 28.43 -10.77 -12.74
C ASN A 57 27.19 -10.05 -13.29
N THR A 58 26.08 -10.73 -13.54
CA THR A 58 24.78 -10.08 -13.81
C THR A 58 24.06 -9.72 -12.51
N ARG A 59 23.14 -8.75 -12.59
CA ARG A 59 22.24 -8.43 -11.48
C ARG A 59 20.81 -8.80 -11.85
N SER A 60 20.12 -9.50 -10.97
CA SER A 60 18.73 -9.90 -11.18
C SER A 60 17.99 -10.10 -9.87
N ILE A 61 16.66 -9.95 -9.96
CA ILE A 61 15.72 -10.23 -8.86
C ILE A 61 15.15 -11.62 -9.11
N TRP A 62 15.21 -12.49 -8.11
CA TRP A 62 14.68 -13.84 -8.18
C TRP A 62 13.61 -14.03 -7.13
N PHE A 63 12.54 -14.68 -7.50
CA PHE A 63 11.46 -15.06 -6.60
C PHE A 63 10.68 -16.26 -7.14
N VAL A 64 9.88 -16.85 -6.28
CA VAL A 64 8.94 -17.92 -6.62
C VAL A 64 7.54 -17.41 -6.30
N THR A 65 6.62 -17.55 -7.22
CA THR A 65 5.20 -17.26 -7.00
C THR A 65 4.50 -18.38 -6.26
N SER A 66 3.33 -18.13 -5.71
CA SER A 66 2.60 -19.07 -4.85
C SER A 66 2.15 -20.34 -5.56
N ASP A 67 2.12 -20.35 -6.88
CA ASP A 67 1.92 -21.54 -7.72
C ASP A 67 3.18 -22.39 -7.91
N GLY A 68 4.32 -21.97 -7.35
CA GLY A 68 5.61 -22.64 -7.48
C GLY A 68 6.44 -22.24 -8.70
N THR A 69 5.99 -21.26 -9.50
CA THR A 69 6.73 -20.82 -10.69
C THR A 69 7.91 -19.92 -10.28
N PHE A 70 9.11 -20.25 -10.81
CA PHE A 70 10.32 -19.46 -10.62
C PHE A 70 10.39 -18.32 -11.63
N HIS A 71 10.75 -17.12 -11.16
CA HIS A 71 10.91 -15.92 -11.96
C HIS A 71 12.31 -15.32 -11.77
N SER A 72 12.83 -14.73 -12.86
CA SER A 72 14.04 -13.93 -12.85
C SER A 72 13.81 -12.65 -13.66
N LEU A 73 14.01 -11.50 -13.05
CA LEU A 73 13.81 -10.19 -13.65
C LEU A 73 15.10 -9.36 -13.51
N PRO A 74 15.45 -8.53 -14.52
CA PRO A 74 16.62 -7.67 -14.41
C PRO A 74 16.44 -6.59 -13.32
N ARG A 75 15.23 -6.04 -13.21
CA ARG A 75 14.84 -5.01 -12.24
C ARG A 75 13.32 -4.83 -12.20
N TRP A 76 12.85 -4.11 -11.20
CA TRP A 76 11.51 -3.49 -11.22
C TRP A 76 11.56 -2.17 -11.98
N ASP A 77 10.59 -1.92 -12.85
CA ASP A 77 10.40 -0.65 -13.53
C ASP A 77 9.52 0.30 -12.70
N LEU A 78 8.66 -0.27 -11.85
CA LEU A 78 7.78 0.44 -10.94
C LEU A 78 7.58 -0.38 -9.66
N ILE A 79 7.67 0.28 -8.52
CA ILE A 79 7.27 -0.28 -7.22
C ILE A 79 6.07 0.52 -6.70
N ILE A 80 4.99 -0.17 -6.35
CA ILE A 80 3.88 0.35 -5.56
C ILE A 80 3.92 -0.36 -4.22
N ALA A 81 3.93 0.37 -3.11
CA ALA A 81 4.04 -0.22 -1.79
C ALA A 81 2.92 0.27 -0.86
N HIS A 82 2.38 -0.67 -0.07
CA HIS A 82 1.35 -0.43 0.95
C HIS A 82 1.88 -0.82 2.35
N PRO A 83 2.92 -0.15 2.88
CA PRO A 83 3.52 -0.53 4.16
C PRO A 83 2.50 -0.54 5.28
N PRO A 84 2.60 -1.46 6.26
CA PRO A 84 1.68 -1.53 7.39
C PRO A 84 1.54 -0.19 8.12
N CYS A 85 0.31 0.30 8.27
CA CYS A 85 0.02 1.63 8.81
C CYS A 85 -0.41 1.64 10.29
N THR A 86 -0.44 0.50 10.97
CA THR A 86 -1.01 0.33 12.34
C THR A 86 -0.45 1.34 13.34
N TYR A 87 0.85 1.63 13.27
CA TYR A 87 1.51 2.57 14.17
C TYR A 87 1.72 3.96 13.57
N LEU A 88 1.43 4.14 12.29
CA LEU A 88 1.72 5.37 11.53
C LEU A 88 0.51 6.31 11.40
N THR A 89 -0.72 5.78 11.55
CA THR A 89 -1.94 6.57 11.39
C THR A 89 -2.20 7.56 12.53
N ILE A 90 -2.74 8.74 12.19
CA ILE A 90 -3.11 9.77 13.17
C ILE A 90 -4.13 9.28 14.22
N THR A 91 -5.02 8.36 13.86
CA THR A 91 -6.04 7.83 14.77
C THR A 91 -5.44 7.07 15.96
N GLY A 92 -4.21 6.56 15.81
CA GLY A 92 -3.46 5.89 16.86
C GLY A 92 -2.71 6.81 17.82
N ASN A 93 -2.61 8.12 17.54
CA ASN A 93 -1.72 9.04 18.28
C ASN A 93 -2.01 9.10 19.78
N ARG A 94 -3.28 8.99 20.21
CA ARG A 94 -3.65 8.99 21.63
C ARG A 94 -2.93 7.91 22.45
N TRP A 95 -2.52 6.80 21.84
CA TRP A 95 -1.92 5.65 22.50
C TRP A 95 -0.40 5.78 22.74
N PHE A 96 0.21 6.89 22.28
CA PHE A 96 1.62 7.21 22.47
C PHE A 96 1.89 8.14 23.66
N ASN A 97 0.86 8.44 24.48
CA ASN A 97 1.01 9.24 25.68
C ASN A 97 1.59 8.40 26.81
N VAL A 98 2.88 8.62 27.12
CA VAL A 98 3.63 7.85 28.13
C VAL A 98 3.08 8.08 29.54
N ASP A 99 2.68 9.31 29.87
CA ASP A 99 2.13 9.64 31.19
C ASP A 99 0.85 8.85 31.48
N LYS A 100 0.06 8.58 30.42
CA LYS A 100 -1.21 7.88 30.54
C LYS A 100 -1.08 6.34 30.44
N TYR A 101 -0.16 5.84 29.61
CA TYR A 101 -0.12 4.42 29.26
C TYR A 101 1.21 3.74 29.62
N GLY A 102 2.19 4.48 30.18
CA GLY A 102 3.45 3.95 30.70
C GLY A 102 4.22 3.11 29.67
N GLU A 103 4.69 1.95 30.08
CA GLU A 103 5.51 1.05 29.25
C GLU A 103 4.85 0.68 27.90
N ARG A 104 3.51 0.52 27.88
CA ARG A 104 2.79 0.23 26.62
C ARG A 104 2.93 1.35 25.59
N ALA A 105 3.02 2.61 26.01
CA ALA A 105 3.27 3.71 25.11
C ALA A 105 4.72 3.71 24.63
N ILE A 106 5.69 3.36 25.48
CA ILE A 106 7.11 3.25 25.14
C ILE A 106 7.32 2.15 24.09
N GLU A 107 6.75 0.97 24.30
CA GLU A 107 6.80 -0.12 23.34
C GLU A 107 6.18 0.31 21.98
N ARG A 108 5.03 0.98 22.05
CA ARG A 108 4.34 1.46 20.85
C ARG A 108 5.13 2.54 20.10
N ILE A 109 5.93 3.35 20.78
CA ILE A 109 6.86 4.32 20.15
C ILE A 109 7.94 3.56 19.37
N LYS A 110 8.54 2.51 19.94
CA LYS A 110 9.52 1.66 19.25
C LYS A 110 8.94 1.03 17.99
N GLU A 111 7.74 0.48 18.09
CA GLU A 111 7.03 -0.10 16.94
C GLU A 111 6.73 0.94 15.84
N ARG A 112 6.47 2.21 16.23
CA ARG A 112 6.30 3.31 15.26
C ARG A 112 7.60 3.61 14.51
N GLU A 113 8.72 3.63 15.22
CA GLU A 113 10.04 3.86 14.63
C GLU A 113 10.37 2.75 13.63
N LEU A 114 10.22 1.48 14.01
CA LEU A 114 10.40 0.33 13.12
C LEU A 114 9.49 0.38 11.89
N ALA A 115 8.22 0.77 12.08
CA ALA A 115 7.28 0.92 10.96
C ALA A 115 7.67 2.07 10.01
N ALA A 116 8.22 3.17 10.55
CA ALA A 116 8.72 4.27 9.73
C ALA A 116 10.02 3.88 9.00
N GLU A 117 10.93 3.15 9.64
CA GLU A 117 12.12 2.61 9.00
C GLU A 117 11.77 1.64 7.87
N PHE A 118 10.77 0.76 8.08
CA PHE A 118 10.26 -0.13 7.05
C PHE A 118 9.70 0.67 5.85
N PHE A 119 8.93 1.74 6.10
CA PHE A 119 8.47 2.65 5.04
C PHE A 119 9.65 3.22 4.25
N MET A 120 10.72 3.65 4.93
CA MET A 120 11.90 4.24 4.29
C MET A 120 12.67 3.26 3.41
N GLN A 121 12.58 1.93 3.63
CA GLN A 121 13.19 0.95 2.73
C GLN A 121 12.62 1.08 1.30
N PHE A 122 11.32 1.34 1.17
CA PHE A 122 10.72 1.58 -0.15
C PHE A 122 11.14 2.92 -0.74
N VAL A 123 11.33 3.96 0.08
CA VAL A 123 11.82 5.27 -0.40
C VAL A 123 13.21 5.14 -1.04
N TYR A 124 14.06 4.29 -0.44
CA TYR A 124 15.45 4.08 -0.89
C TYR A 124 15.62 2.91 -1.86
N ALA A 125 14.54 2.24 -2.25
CA ALA A 125 14.62 1.13 -3.18
C ALA A 125 15.28 1.53 -4.51
N ASP A 126 16.06 0.59 -5.07
CA ASP A 126 16.73 0.74 -6.38
C ASP A 126 15.70 0.56 -7.51
N CYS A 127 14.81 1.54 -7.64
CA CYS A 127 13.79 1.61 -8.67
C CYS A 127 13.57 3.07 -9.08
N ASP A 128 13.42 3.30 -10.38
CA ASP A 128 13.26 4.66 -10.91
C ASP A 128 11.90 5.26 -10.58
N LYS A 129 10.84 4.45 -10.53
CA LYS A 129 9.48 4.90 -10.27
C LYS A 129 8.92 4.20 -9.03
N ILE A 130 8.50 4.99 -8.04
CA ILE A 130 7.96 4.45 -6.78
C ILE A 130 6.73 5.25 -6.37
N ALA A 131 5.68 4.54 -5.95
CA ALA A 131 4.52 5.11 -5.26
C ALA A 131 4.34 4.38 -3.93
N ILE A 132 4.39 5.10 -2.81
CA ILE A 132 4.17 4.53 -1.48
C ILE A 132 2.87 5.10 -0.91
N GLU A 133 1.97 4.20 -0.55
CA GLU A 133 0.67 4.52 0.05
C GLU A 133 0.73 4.40 1.57
N ASN A 134 0.21 5.38 2.28
CA ASN A 134 -0.07 5.27 3.72
C ASN A 134 -1.15 6.29 4.12
N PRO A 135 -1.89 6.10 5.22
CA PRO A 135 -2.86 7.08 5.67
C PRO A 135 -2.21 8.37 6.18
N ILE A 136 -3.03 9.40 6.38
CA ILE A 136 -2.60 10.62 7.06
C ILE A 136 -2.05 10.27 8.45
N GLY A 137 -0.79 10.67 8.72
CA GLY A 137 -0.17 10.34 9.99
C GLY A 137 1.31 10.70 10.10
N TYR A 138 2.04 9.84 10.81
CA TYR A 138 3.39 10.08 11.28
C TYR A 138 4.41 10.32 10.16
N ILE A 139 4.30 9.62 9.04
CA ILE A 139 5.25 9.74 7.91
C ILE A 139 5.33 11.17 7.37
N SER A 140 4.24 11.93 7.39
CA SER A 140 4.23 13.33 6.96
C SER A 140 5.11 14.26 7.81
N THR A 141 5.46 13.83 9.03
CA THR A 141 6.35 14.55 9.95
C THR A 141 7.74 13.92 10.00
N TYR A 142 7.80 12.59 9.93
CA TYR A 142 9.04 11.82 10.02
C TYR A 142 9.91 11.98 8.76
N TYR A 143 9.30 11.92 7.59
CA TYR A 143 9.98 11.99 6.30
C TYR A 143 9.70 13.33 5.58
N ARG A 144 8.55 13.45 4.93
CA ARG A 144 8.11 14.65 4.22
C ARG A 144 6.60 14.61 4.00
N LYS A 145 6.01 15.74 3.58
CA LYS A 145 4.61 15.78 3.15
C LYS A 145 4.40 14.87 1.95
N PRO A 146 3.22 14.24 1.81
CA PRO A 146 2.89 13.45 0.62
C PRO A 146 2.78 14.36 -0.62
N ASP A 147 3.01 13.79 -1.79
CA ASP A 147 2.88 14.49 -3.07
C ASP A 147 1.41 14.73 -3.43
N CYS A 148 0.52 13.81 -3.05
CA CYS A 148 -0.93 14.01 -3.14
C CYS A 148 -1.68 13.20 -2.07
N ILE A 149 -2.93 13.62 -1.82
CA ILE A 149 -3.89 12.92 -0.97
C ILE A 149 -5.10 12.61 -1.83
N VAL A 150 -5.46 11.34 -1.91
CA VAL A 150 -6.55 10.84 -2.73
C VAL A 150 -7.67 10.25 -1.86
N ASN A 151 -8.89 10.27 -2.37
CA ASN A 151 -10.03 9.60 -1.76
C ASN A 151 -10.74 8.72 -2.79
N PRO A 152 -11.31 7.59 -2.41
CA PRO A 152 -12.01 6.67 -3.33
C PRO A 152 -13.10 7.35 -4.17
N TYR A 153 -13.84 8.31 -3.60
CA TYR A 153 -14.90 9.02 -4.32
C TYR A 153 -14.42 9.84 -5.53
N GLN A 154 -13.12 10.15 -5.59
CA GLN A 154 -12.51 10.83 -6.73
C GLN A 154 -12.28 9.88 -7.92
N PHE A 155 -12.45 8.56 -7.69
CA PHE A 155 -12.15 7.50 -8.64
C PHE A 155 -13.33 6.54 -8.88
N GLY A 156 -14.55 6.93 -8.48
CA GLY A 156 -15.77 6.18 -8.75
C GLY A 156 -16.28 5.31 -7.59
N ASP A 157 -15.53 5.19 -6.50
CA ASP A 157 -15.95 4.45 -5.32
C ASP A 157 -16.52 5.43 -4.27
N PRO A 158 -17.81 5.39 -3.89
CA PRO A 158 -18.47 6.43 -3.11
C PRO A 158 -18.08 6.44 -1.62
N HIS A 159 -16.77 6.40 -1.34
CA HIS A 159 -16.24 6.32 0.03
C HIS A 159 -15.23 7.40 0.34
N LYS A 160 -15.18 7.81 1.63
CA LYS A 160 -14.13 8.67 2.19
C LYS A 160 -13.10 7.81 2.90
N LYS A 161 -11.90 7.73 2.35
CA LYS A 161 -10.70 7.14 2.96
C LYS A 161 -9.50 7.92 2.45
N ALA A 162 -9.19 9.04 3.11
CA ALA A 162 -8.06 9.86 2.71
C ALA A 162 -6.75 9.08 2.80
N THR A 163 -6.09 8.93 1.68
CA THR A 163 -4.88 8.14 1.48
C THR A 163 -3.79 9.02 0.90
N CYS A 164 -2.62 9.02 1.54
CA CYS A 164 -1.45 9.78 1.11
C CYS A 164 -0.60 8.96 0.16
N LEU A 165 -0.06 9.61 -0.87
CA LEU A 165 0.91 9.01 -1.78
C LEU A 165 2.22 9.80 -1.74
N TRP A 166 3.33 9.10 -1.53
CA TRP A 166 4.69 9.60 -1.69
C TRP A 166 5.25 9.02 -2.98
N LEU A 167 5.64 9.90 -3.89
CA LEU A 167 5.97 9.57 -5.26
C LEU A 167 7.45 9.86 -5.56
N LYS A 168 8.07 8.98 -6.34
CA LYS A 168 9.38 9.15 -6.96
C LYS A 168 9.21 9.02 -8.47
N ASN A 169 9.53 10.08 -9.23
CA ASN A 169 9.44 10.13 -10.68
C ASN A 169 8.08 9.72 -11.27
N LEU A 170 7.02 10.00 -10.53
CA LEU A 170 5.64 9.79 -10.94
C LEU A 170 4.84 11.09 -10.75
N PRO A 171 3.86 11.38 -11.62
CA PRO A 171 2.97 12.52 -11.42
C PRO A 171 1.99 12.25 -10.27
N PRO A 172 1.49 13.30 -9.58
CA PRO A 172 0.38 13.16 -8.66
C PRO A 172 -0.85 12.54 -9.34
N LEU A 173 -1.47 11.58 -8.67
CA LEU A 173 -2.63 10.87 -9.19
C LEU A 173 -3.82 11.81 -9.38
N GLN A 174 -4.36 11.90 -10.59
CA GLN A 174 -5.47 12.75 -10.94
C GLN A 174 -6.81 12.01 -10.82
N PRO A 175 -7.87 12.66 -10.30
CA PRO A 175 -9.21 12.10 -10.27
C PRO A 175 -9.68 11.64 -11.66
N THR A 176 -10.34 10.49 -11.73
CA THR A 176 -10.85 9.92 -12.99
C THR A 176 -12.37 9.90 -13.09
N ASN A 177 -13.06 9.78 -11.95
CA ASN A 177 -14.52 9.73 -11.88
C ASN A 177 -14.99 10.22 -10.50
N ILE A 178 -15.34 11.49 -10.41
CA ILE A 178 -15.79 12.09 -9.13
C ILE A 178 -17.25 11.74 -8.91
N VAL A 179 -17.53 11.01 -7.83
CA VAL A 179 -18.88 10.66 -7.37
C VAL A 179 -19.17 11.28 -6.00
N GLU A 180 -20.46 11.40 -5.65
CA GLU A 180 -20.83 11.86 -4.31
C GLU A 180 -20.49 10.79 -3.28
N PRO A 181 -19.71 11.11 -2.22
CA PRO A 181 -19.38 10.13 -1.20
C PRO A 181 -20.58 9.85 -0.29
N GLU A 182 -20.82 8.56 -0.04
CA GLU A 182 -21.80 8.13 0.96
C GLU A 182 -21.34 8.52 2.36
N VAL A 183 -22.26 9.10 3.14
CA VAL A 183 -22.01 9.59 4.49
C VAL A 183 -23.14 9.18 5.43
N VAL A 184 -22.77 8.63 6.58
CA VAL A 184 -23.69 8.38 7.70
C VAL A 184 -23.39 9.38 8.81
N TYR A 185 -24.43 10.02 9.33
CA TYR A 185 -24.33 10.99 10.41
C TYR A 185 -24.68 10.34 11.76
N TYR A 186 -23.85 10.59 12.76
CA TYR A 186 -24.11 10.23 14.15
C TYR A 186 -24.99 11.27 14.83
N LYS A 187 -25.64 10.89 15.94
CA LYS A 187 -26.46 11.79 16.76
C LYS A 187 -25.70 13.03 17.28
N ASN A 188 -24.38 12.95 17.40
CA ASN A 188 -23.50 14.03 17.84
C ASN A 188 -23.01 14.95 16.69
N GLY A 189 -23.58 14.83 15.49
CA GLY A 189 -23.23 15.63 14.32
C GLY A 189 -21.95 15.20 13.59
N LYS A 190 -21.20 14.21 14.10
CA LYS A 190 -20.06 13.63 13.38
C LYS A 190 -20.57 12.73 12.27
N SER A 191 -19.75 12.58 11.23
CA SER A 191 -20.07 11.71 10.10
C SER A 191 -18.96 10.70 9.86
N ASP A 192 -19.32 9.59 9.22
CA ASP A 192 -18.41 8.52 8.83
C ASP A 192 -18.85 7.91 7.50
N SER A 193 -17.99 7.14 6.86
CA SER A 193 -18.34 6.35 5.68
C SER A 193 -19.10 5.08 6.11
N PRO A 194 -20.19 4.69 5.41
CA PRO A 194 -20.87 3.40 5.64
C PRO A 194 -19.89 2.23 5.61
N TRP A 195 -18.95 2.24 4.67
CA TRP A 195 -17.90 1.24 4.56
C TRP A 195 -17.08 1.10 5.85
N HIS A 196 -16.68 2.22 6.49
CA HIS A 196 -15.95 2.20 7.75
C HIS A 196 -16.82 1.66 8.89
N MET A 197 -18.08 2.07 8.97
CA MET A 197 -19.02 1.58 9.98
C MET A 197 -19.29 0.09 9.87
N ASN A 198 -19.55 -0.40 8.65
CA ASN A 198 -19.85 -1.81 8.40
C ASN A 198 -18.68 -2.75 8.77
N THR A 199 -17.45 -2.24 8.78
CA THR A 199 -16.29 -3.02 9.20
C THR A 199 -16.01 -2.97 10.70
N MET A 200 -16.67 -2.10 11.48
CA MET A 200 -16.38 -1.92 12.92
C MET A 200 -16.71 -3.17 13.75
N HIS A 201 -17.72 -3.95 13.34
CA HIS A 201 -18.20 -5.12 14.06
C HIS A 201 -17.41 -6.40 13.74
N LEU A 202 -16.54 -6.35 12.74
CA LEU A 202 -15.74 -7.50 12.33
C LEU A 202 -14.59 -7.78 13.31
N PRO A 203 -14.15 -9.04 13.42
CA PRO A 203 -12.92 -9.40 14.12
C PRO A 203 -11.74 -8.54 13.65
N LYS A 204 -10.78 -8.30 14.55
CA LYS A 204 -9.66 -7.37 14.29
C LYS A 204 -8.91 -7.70 13.00
N GLU A 205 -8.64 -8.96 12.76
CA GLU A 205 -7.87 -9.43 11.58
C GLU A 205 -8.66 -9.22 10.28
N GLU A 206 -9.91 -9.66 10.24
CA GLU A 206 -10.80 -9.48 9.09
C GLU A 206 -11.03 -7.99 8.79
N ARG A 207 -11.28 -7.20 9.81
CA ARG A 207 -11.40 -5.74 9.70
C ARG A 207 -10.13 -5.11 9.15
N SER A 208 -8.95 -5.50 9.62
CA SER A 208 -7.67 -5.00 9.13
C SER A 208 -7.51 -5.32 7.66
N ARG A 209 -7.75 -6.57 7.28
CA ARG A 209 -7.67 -7.06 5.90
C ARG A 209 -8.60 -6.31 4.95
N LEU A 210 -9.88 -6.11 5.34
CA LEU A 210 -10.82 -5.35 4.50
C LEU A 210 -10.42 -3.88 4.37
N ARG A 211 -9.89 -3.28 5.44
CA ARG A 211 -9.49 -1.87 5.45
C ARG A 211 -8.16 -1.59 4.75
N SER A 212 -7.29 -2.59 4.61
CA SER A 212 -6.04 -2.46 3.87
C SER A 212 -6.23 -2.48 2.35
N LYS A 213 -7.29 -3.11 1.85
CA LYS A 213 -7.55 -3.18 0.41
C LYS A 213 -7.59 -1.81 -0.25
N THR A 214 -6.92 -1.71 -1.39
CA THR A 214 -7.04 -0.56 -2.28
C THR A 214 -8.39 -0.60 -2.99
N PHE A 215 -9.05 0.52 -3.12
CA PHE A 215 -10.31 0.63 -3.87
C PHE A 215 -10.07 0.44 -5.37
N PRO A 216 -10.96 -0.27 -6.08
CA PRO A 216 -10.78 -0.59 -7.50
C PRO A 216 -10.56 0.62 -8.39
N GLY A 217 -11.24 1.73 -8.14
CA GLY A 217 -11.07 2.97 -8.89
C GLY A 217 -9.67 3.58 -8.72
N ILE A 218 -9.11 3.55 -7.50
CA ILE A 218 -7.73 4.00 -7.24
C ILE A 218 -6.74 3.05 -7.91
N ALA A 219 -6.92 1.73 -7.78
CA ALA A 219 -6.06 0.73 -8.41
C ALA A 219 -6.00 0.91 -9.93
N LYS A 220 -7.18 1.11 -10.57
CA LYS A 220 -7.27 1.41 -12.00
C LYS A 220 -6.55 2.71 -12.36
N ALA A 221 -6.75 3.78 -11.60
CA ALA A 221 -6.09 5.06 -11.84
C ALA A 221 -4.56 4.96 -11.71
N MET A 222 -4.05 4.19 -10.73
CA MET A 222 -2.62 3.89 -10.61
C MET A 222 -2.10 3.18 -11.85
N ALA A 223 -2.79 2.15 -12.34
CA ALA A 223 -2.39 1.45 -13.55
C ALA A 223 -2.43 2.34 -14.80
N ASP A 224 -3.45 3.19 -14.94
CA ASP A 224 -3.58 4.10 -16.08
C ASP A 224 -2.54 5.22 -16.08
N GLN A 225 -2.20 5.79 -14.91
CA GLN A 225 -1.40 7.00 -14.81
C GLN A 225 0.07 6.75 -14.44
N CYS A 226 0.36 5.69 -13.70
CA CYS A 226 1.75 5.31 -13.37
C CYS A 226 2.31 4.28 -14.35
N GLY A 227 1.45 3.48 -14.99
CA GLY A 227 1.83 2.42 -15.92
C GLY A 227 2.38 2.93 -17.25
N GLY A 228 1.96 4.11 -17.72
CA GLY A 228 2.20 4.53 -19.10
C GLY A 228 1.48 3.63 -20.11
N GLU A 229 1.76 3.83 -21.39
CA GLU A 229 1.34 2.89 -22.45
C GLU A 229 2.23 1.66 -22.40
N ALA A 230 1.62 0.47 -22.50
CA ALA A 230 2.32 -0.82 -22.51
C ALA A 230 2.95 -1.10 -23.87
#